data_98558259e19f9023776c8c3baec3da88
#
_entry.id   98558259e19f9023776c8c3baec3da88
#
_cell.length_a   1.000
_cell.length_b   1.000
_cell.length_c   1.000
_cell.angle_alpha   90.00
_cell.angle_beta   90.00
_cell.angle_gamma   90.00
#
_symmetry.space_group_name_H-M   'P 1'
#
loop_
_entity.id
_entity.type
_entity.pdbx_description
1 polymer ?
#
loop_
_entity_poly.entity_id
_entity_poly.type
_entity_poly.pdbx_seq_one_letter_code
_entity_poly.pdbx_strand_id
1 'polypeptide(L)'
;MHAAPQSLLDVASRVDKRLETLLALERERWARVDADLVPPIDEIARLVLAGGKRLRPAFCFWGFVGAGGDPTDELVIDAGAALELLHAFALFHDDVMDGSLTRRGEPTTNAKFEASH
;
A
#
# COMPACT_ATOMS: atom_id res chain seq x y z
N MET A 1 11.67 -24.56 -6.42
CA MET A 1 11.21 -23.19 -6.16
C MET A 1 10.21 -22.79 -7.23
N HIS A 2 9.13 -22.21 -6.82
CA HIS A 2 8.09 -21.79 -7.76
C HIS A 2 8.10 -20.29 -7.95
N ALA A 3 8.19 -19.86 -9.20
CA ALA A 3 7.98 -18.46 -9.53
C ALA A 3 6.49 -18.12 -9.35
N ALA A 4 6.20 -16.90 -8.96
CA ALA A 4 4.81 -16.42 -8.92
C ALA A 4 4.21 -16.46 -10.33
N PRO A 5 2.90 -16.75 -10.47
CA PRO A 5 2.25 -16.70 -11.78
C PRO A 5 2.43 -15.32 -12.43
N GLN A 6 2.59 -15.29 -13.75
CA GLN A 6 2.79 -14.03 -14.46
C GLN A 6 1.63 -13.05 -14.25
N SER A 7 0.40 -13.56 -14.18
CA SER A 7 -0.77 -12.70 -13.92
C SER A 7 -0.68 -12.01 -12.57
N LEU A 8 -0.18 -12.71 -11.55
CA LEU A 8 0.03 -12.10 -10.22
C LEU A 8 1.09 -11.00 -10.30
N LEU A 9 2.20 -11.25 -10.99
CA LEU A 9 3.27 -10.26 -11.15
C LEU A 9 2.78 -9.04 -11.94
N ASP A 10 1.99 -9.24 -12.97
CA ASP A 10 1.44 -8.14 -13.78
C ASP A 10 0.49 -7.27 -12.95
N VAL A 11 -0.40 -7.89 -12.18
CA VAL A 11 -1.32 -7.16 -11.31
C VAL A 11 -0.52 -6.39 -10.25
N ALA A 12 0.44 -7.05 -9.61
CA ALA A 12 1.28 -6.41 -8.59
C ALA A 12 2.00 -5.19 -9.14
N SER A 13 2.57 -5.30 -10.34
CA SER A 13 3.26 -4.20 -11.01
C SER A 13 2.31 -3.02 -11.29
N ARG A 14 1.11 -3.31 -11.80
CA ARG A 14 0.12 -2.26 -12.09
C ARG A 14 -0.35 -1.56 -10.81
N VAL A 15 -0.58 -2.33 -9.75
CA VAL A 15 -0.99 -1.79 -8.46
C VAL A 15 0.13 -0.95 -7.85
N ASP A 16 1.37 -1.43 -7.90
CA ASP A 16 2.52 -0.70 -7.37
C ASP A 16 2.69 0.64 -8.06
N LYS A 17 2.59 0.67 -9.37
CA LYS A 17 2.68 1.93 -10.15
C LYS A 17 1.58 2.90 -9.76
N ARG A 18 0.36 2.38 -9.58
CA ARG A 18 -0.78 3.22 -9.18
C ARG A 18 -0.58 3.78 -7.78
N LEU A 19 -0.10 2.95 -6.85
CA LEU A 19 0.19 3.38 -5.48
C LEU A 19 1.29 4.44 -5.46
N GLU A 20 2.37 4.24 -6.20
CA GLU A 20 3.46 5.21 -6.28
C GLU A 20 2.96 6.57 -6.78
N THR A 21 2.17 6.56 -7.85
CA THR A 21 1.60 7.78 -8.42
C THR A 21 0.68 8.48 -7.43
N LEU A 22 -0.22 7.73 -6.82
CA LEU A 22 -1.20 8.27 -5.86
C LEU A 22 -0.49 8.88 -4.65
N LEU A 23 0.46 8.14 -4.08
CA LEU A 23 1.17 8.59 -2.88
C LEU A 23 2.05 9.82 -3.17
N ALA A 24 2.67 9.87 -4.35
CA ALA A 24 3.44 11.05 -4.76
C ALA A 24 2.54 12.28 -4.89
N LEU A 25 1.36 12.14 -5.48
CA LEU A 25 0.41 13.23 -5.62
C LEU A 25 -0.11 13.71 -4.26
N GLU A 26 -0.42 12.78 -3.37
CA GLU A 26 -0.89 13.12 -2.03
C GLU A 26 0.20 13.80 -1.21
N ARG A 27 1.45 13.32 -1.31
CA ARG A 27 2.59 13.95 -0.64
C ARG A 27 2.72 15.41 -1.07
N GLU A 28 2.69 15.66 -2.36
CA GLU A 28 2.79 17.00 -2.92
C GLU A 28 1.63 17.90 -2.48
N ARG A 29 0.42 17.35 -2.53
CA ARG A 29 -0.80 18.06 -2.12
C ARG A 29 -0.74 18.49 -0.66
N TRP A 30 -0.37 17.58 0.25
CA TRP A 30 -0.34 17.87 1.67
C TRP A 30 0.87 18.71 2.08
N ALA A 31 1.98 18.60 1.36
CA ALA A 31 3.14 19.47 1.56
C ALA A 31 2.80 20.94 1.35
N ARG A 32 1.87 21.23 0.43
CA ARG A 32 1.40 22.59 0.17
C ARG A 32 0.52 23.13 1.31
N VAL A 33 -0.13 22.24 2.04
CA VAL A 33 -0.97 22.63 3.19
C VAL A 33 -0.09 22.89 4.41
N ASP A 34 0.80 21.95 4.72
CA ASP A 34 1.71 22.05 5.87
C ASP A 34 2.85 21.06 5.69
N ALA A 35 4.08 21.56 5.71
CA ALA A 35 5.25 20.70 5.57
C ALA A 35 5.34 19.61 6.67
N ASP A 36 4.75 19.85 7.83
CA ASP A 36 4.75 18.88 8.94
C ASP A 36 3.90 17.64 8.62
N LEU A 37 3.08 17.70 7.58
CA LEU A 37 2.27 16.56 7.14
C LEU A 37 3.06 15.59 6.25
N VAL A 38 4.24 15.98 5.77
CA VAL A 38 5.05 15.14 4.87
C VAL A 38 5.59 13.89 5.57
N PRO A 39 6.20 13.96 6.77
CA PRO A 39 6.72 12.76 7.42
C PRO A 39 5.67 11.65 7.64
N PRO A 40 4.44 11.94 8.11
CA PRO A 40 3.42 10.89 8.22
C PRO A 40 3.07 10.26 6.88
N ILE A 41 2.98 11.06 5.82
CA ILE A 41 2.66 10.55 4.48
C ILE A 41 3.80 9.67 3.95
N ASP A 42 5.05 10.10 4.15
CA ASP A 42 6.22 9.30 3.76
C ASP A 42 6.24 7.96 4.50
N GLU A 43 5.82 7.94 5.76
CA GLU A 43 5.76 6.70 6.54
C GLU A 43 4.67 5.76 6.03
N ILE A 44 3.49 6.30 5.69
CA ILE A 44 2.43 5.51 5.07
C ILE A 44 2.91 4.94 3.74
N ALA A 45 3.58 5.76 2.93
CA ALA A 45 4.13 5.31 1.65
C ALA A 45 5.13 4.16 1.85
N ARG A 46 6.00 4.28 2.85
CA ARG A 46 6.96 3.21 3.18
C ARG A 46 6.25 1.91 3.51
N LEU A 47 5.21 1.97 4.35
CA LEU A 47 4.46 0.79 4.74
C LEU A 47 3.74 0.15 3.55
N VAL A 48 3.11 0.97 2.72
CA VAL A 48 2.35 0.48 1.57
C VAL A 48 3.28 -0.12 0.51
N LEU A 49 4.35 0.60 0.17
CA LEU A 49 5.25 0.17 -0.91
C LEU A 49 6.19 -0.96 -0.50
N ALA A 50 6.43 -1.15 0.79
CA ALA A 50 7.18 -2.29 1.30
C ALA A 50 6.33 -3.56 1.37
N GLY A 51 5.03 -3.48 1.10
CA GLY A 51 4.09 -4.59 1.21
C GLY A 51 4.42 -5.76 0.30
N GLY A 52 3.89 -6.93 0.62
CA GLY A 52 4.29 -8.20 0.08
C GLY A 52 3.78 -8.53 -1.34
N LYS A 53 3.12 -9.68 -1.49
CA LYS A 53 2.81 -10.27 -2.80
C LYS A 53 1.62 -9.66 -3.52
N ARG A 54 0.93 -8.69 -2.91
CA ARG A 54 -0.27 -8.06 -3.49
C ARG A 54 -1.38 -9.09 -3.78
N LEU A 55 -1.57 -10.04 -2.87
CA LEU A 55 -2.57 -11.10 -3.05
C LEU A 55 -4.00 -10.57 -3.07
N ARG A 56 -4.31 -9.57 -2.21
CA ARG A 56 -5.65 -8.99 -2.18
C ARG A 56 -6.02 -8.33 -3.51
N PRO A 57 -5.17 -7.47 -4.10
CA PRO A 57 -5.42 -6.95 -5.43
C PRO A 57 -5.53 -8.04 -6.50
N ALA A 58 -4.71 -9.08 -6.41
CA ALA A 58 -4.75 -10.19 -7.37
C ALA A 58 -6.09 -10.92 -7.33
N PHE A 59 -6.60 -11.22 -6.15
CA PHE A 59 -7.91 -11.86 -6.01
C PHE A 59 -9.03 -10.94 -6.51
N CYS A 60 -8.95 -9.66 -6.21
CA CYS A 60 -9.90 -8.68 -6.72
C CYS A 60 -9.90 -8.66 -8.25
N PHE A 61 -8.72 -8.61 -8.86
CA PHE A 61 -8.54 -8.61 -10.31
C PHE A 61 -9.09 -9.88 -10.95
N TRP A 62 -8.69 -11.05 -10.43
CA TRP A 62 -9.12 -12.33 -10.98
C TRP A 62 -10.63 -12.54 -10.84
N GLY A 63 -11.21 -12.10 -9.72
CA GLY A 63 -12.66 -12.15 -9.53
C GLY A 63 -13.39 -11.28 -10.56
N PHE A 64 -12.87 -10.07 -10.79
CA PHE A 64 -13.43 -9.14 -11.76
C PHE A 64 -13.38 -9.71 -13.18
N VAL A 65 -12.22 -10.19 -13.62
CA VAL A 65 -12.02 -10.78 -14.95
C VAL A 65 -12.83 -12.06 -15.08
N GLY A 66 -12.86 -12.91 -14.04
CA GLY A 66 -13.63 -14.15 -14.03
C GLY A 66 -15.13 -13.92 -14.17
N ALA A 67 -15.63 -12.79 -13.69
CA ALA A 67 -17.03 -12.40 -13.82
C ALA A 67 -17.33 -11.69 -15.16
N GLY A 68 -16.35 -11.59 -16.05
CA GLY A 68 -16.52 -10.99 -17.37
C GLY A 68 -15.97 -9.57 -17.50
N GLY A 69 -15.24 -9.09 -16.49
CA GLY A 69 -14.64 -7.75 -16.52
C GLY A 69 -13.46 -7.67 -17.49
N ASP A 70 -13.20 -6.47 -17.98
CA ASP A 70 -12.11 -6.20 -18.90
C ASP A 70 -10.77 -6.12 -18.11
N PRO A 71 -9.78 -6.98 -18.41
CA PRO A 71 -8.50 -6.96 -17.70
C PRO A 71 -7.70 -5.67 -17.90
N THR A 72 -8.06 -4.83 -18.89
CA THR A 72 -7.38 -3.54 -19.09
C THR A 72 -8.05 -2.39 -18.34
N ASP A 73 -9.14 -2.65 -17.62
CA ASP A 73 -9.87 -1.63 -16.89
C ASP A 73 -9.05 -1.15 -15.68
N GLU A 74 -8.75 0.14 -15.65
CA GLU A 74 -7.99 0.73 -14.55
C GLU A 74 -8.79 0.81 -13.24
N LEU A 75 -10.11 0.74 -13.29
CA LEU A 75 -10.94 0.78 -12.09
C LEU A 75 -10.67 -0.40 -11.15
N VAL A 76 -10.42 -1.60 -11.70
CA VAL A 76 -10.10 -2.76 -10.87
C VAL A 76 -8.72 -2.61 -10.23
N ILE A 77 -7.79 -1.95 -10.90
CA ILE A 77 -6.47 -1.66 -10.34
C ILE A 77 -6.61 -0.63 -9.22
N ASP A 78 -7.41 0.38 -9.39
CA ASP A 78 -7.69 1.37 -8.35
C ASP A 78 -8.35 0.73 -7.13
N ALA A 79 -9.28 -0.20 -7.34
CA ALA A 79 -9.90 -0.97 -6.26
C ALA A 79 -8.85 -1.79 -5.51
N GLY A 80 -7.94 -2.45 -6.23
CA GLY A 80 -6.85 -3.21 -5.61
C GLY A 80 -5.91 -2.33 -4.82
N ALA A 81 -5.57 -1.15 -5.35
CA ALA A 81 -4.75 -0.18 -4.64
C ALA A 81 -5.43 0.30 -3.36
N ALA A 82 -6.75 0.55 -3.41
CA ALA A 82 -7.52 0.94 -2.24
C ALA A 82 -7.50 -0.13 -1.15
N LEU A 83 -7.59 -1.41 -1.54
CA LEU A 83 -7.49 -2.53 -0.59
C LEU A 83 -6.12 -2.55 0.10
N GLU A 84 -5.04 -2.28 -0.63
CA GLU A 84 -3.70 -2.24 -0.06
C GLU A 84 -3.53 -1.06 0.89
N LEU A 85 -4.08 0.09 0.55
CA LEU A 85 -4.06 1.26 1.45
C LEU A 85 -4.83 0.98 2.74
N LEU A 86 -6.01 0.37 2.62
CA LEU A 86 -6.81 0.00 3.78
C LEU A 86 -6.06 -0.99 4.67
N HIS A 87 -5.40 -1.98 4.06
CA HIS A 87 -4.61 -2.95 4.81
C HIS A 87 -3.43 -2.30 5.54
N ALA A 88 -2.71 -1.41 4.86
CA ALA A 88 -1.60 -0.67 5.47
C ALA A 88 -2.09 0.19 6.64
N PHE A 89 -3.24 0.83 6.49
CA PHE A 89 -3.85 1.60 7.56
C PHE A 89 -4.20 0.71 8.76
N ALA A 90 -4.77 -0.46 8.51
CA ALA A 90 -5.10 -1.42 9.57
C ALA A 90 -3.85 -1.88 10.31
N LEU A 91 -2.76 -2.17 9.60
CA LEU A 91 -1.49 -2.56 10.21
C LEU A 91 -0.92 -1.43 11.06
N PHE A 92 -0.98 -0.20 10.57
CA PHE A 92 -0.53 0.97 11.31
C PHE A 92 -1.34 1.13 12.60
N HIS A 93 -2.66 1.01 12.52
CA HIS A 93 -3.55 1.11 13.68
C HIS A 93 -3.25 0.02 14.70
N ASP A 94 -3.06 -1.21 14.25
CA ASP A 94 -2.73 -2.33 15.14
C ASP A 94 -1.39 -2.09 15.83
N ASP A 95 -0.38 -1.60 15.11
CA ASP A 95 0.93 -1.30 15.69
C ASP A 95 0.83 -0.26 16.80
N VAL A 96 0.03 0.77 16.61
CA VAL A 96 -0.18 1.81 17.62
C VAL A 96 -0.93 1.24 18.82
N MET A 97 -1.99 0.47 18.61
CA MET A 97 -2.81 -0.09 19.68
C MET A 97 -2.05 -1.13 20.49
N ASP A 98 -1.23 -1.95 19.84
CA ASP A 98 -0.47 -3.02 20.49
C ASP A 98 0.85 -2.54 21.07
N GLY A 99 1.28 -1.33 20.73
CA GLY A 99 2.58 -0.80 21.15
C GLY A 99 3.75 -1.55 20.55
N SER A 100 3.55 -2.23 19.41
CA SER A 100 4.61 -2.97 18.72
C SER A 100 5.71 -2.04 18.24
N LEU A 101 6.97 -2.48 18.35
CA LEU A 101 8.13 -1.68 17.93
C LEU A 101 8.69 -2.11 16.58
N THR A 102 8.38 -3.32 16.14
CA THR A 102 8.87 -3.85 14.85
C THR A 102 7.77 -4.58 14.10
N ARG A 103 7.85 -4.53 12.78
CA ARG A 103 7.02 -5.30 11.88
C ARG A 103 7.81 -5.62 10.62
N ARG A 104 7.85 -6.89 10.23
CA ARG A 104 8.61 -7.36 9.05
C ARG A 104 10.10 -7.01 9.13
N GLY A 105 10.65 -6.99 10.35
CA GLY A 105 12.05 -6.64 10.56
C GLY A 105 12.36 -5.15 10.53
N GLU A 106 11.36 -4.30 10.30
CA GLU A 106 11.50 -2.86 10.30
C GLU A 106 10.85 -2.24 11.55
N PRO A 107 11.35 -1.10 12.05
CA PRO A 107 10.66 -0.40 13.12
C PRO A 107 9.26 0.00 12.70
N THR A 108 8.29 -0.12 13.61
CA THR A 108 6.94 0.36 13.36
C THR A 108 6.92 1.88 13.29
N THR A 109 5.88 2.44 12.70
CA THR A 109 5.66 3.88 12.66
C THR A 109 5.63 4.48 14.07
N ASN A 110 4.98 3.78 15.01
CA ASN A 110 4.92 4.21 16.40
C ASN A 110 6.32 4.33 17.01
N ALA A 111 7.18 3.33 16.81
CA ALA A 111 8.56 3.36 17.32
C ALA A 111 9.35 4.51 16.72
N LYS A 112 9.21 4.78 15.43
CA LYS A 112 9.91 5.88 14.75
C LYS A 112 9.51 7.24 15.30
N PHE A 113 8.22 7.48 15.50
CA PHE A 113 7.75 8.76 16.03
C PHE A 113 8.14 8.94 17.50
N GLU A 114 8.12 7.89 18.30
CA GLU A 114 8.60 7.96 19.67
C GLU A 114 10.08 8.32 19.72
N ALA A 115 10.89 7.75 18.85
CA ALA A 115 12.31 8.05 18.77
C ALA A 115 12.59 9.49 18.32
N SER A 116 11.69 10.09 17.54
CA SER A 116 11.82 11.47 17.04
C SER A 116 11.40 12.51 18.05
N HIS A 117 10.63 12.12 19.04
CA HIS A 117 10.09 12.99 20.07
C HIS A 117 10.61 12.63 21.45
#